data_a36aa6475319df61714e6004ce142b53
#
_entry.id   a36aa6475319df61714e6004ce142b53
#
_cell.length_a   1.000
_cell.length_b   1.000
_cell.length_c   1.000
_cell.angle_alpha   90.00
_cell.angle_beta   90.00
_cell.angle_gamma   90.00
#
_symmetry.space_group_name_H-M   'P 1'
#
loop_
_entity.id
_entity.type
_entity.pdbx_description
1 polymer ?
#
loop_
_entity_poly.entity_id
_entity_poly.type
_entity_poly.pdbx_seq_one_letter_code
_entity_poly.pdbx_strand_id
1 'polypeptide(L)'
;MMNLSRCTTAVCLLAVSAIRPAAAQVVPLKPVSAFSTISDEHARSVALFVEAAKVIASPRCMNCHPSTRQPTQGDDLHAHVPVMYGGPHDRGAPGLPCASCHGATNTLTLASSIASVPGNSQWRLAPASMAWQGRSLREICLQVKDVARNGGRSLSKIHEHVATDPLVGWAWHPGEGRVPAPGTQAQFGALIQAWISTGAQCPQP
;
A
#
# COMPACT_ATOMS: atom_id res chain seq x y z
N MET A 1 -76.64 17.22 24.38
CA MET A 1 -75.26 17.32 24.88
C MET A 1 -74.38 16.36 24.11
N MET A 2 -73.64 16.85 23.11
CA MET A 2 -72.81 16.02 22.23
C MET A 2 -71.36 16.10 22.73
N ASN A 3 -70.78 14.95 23.09
CA ASN A 3 -69.44 14.82 23.60
C ASN A 3 -68.47 14.59 22.41
N LEU A 4 -67.65 15.56 22.09
CA LEU A 4 -66.60 15.42 21.04
C LEU A 4 -65.37 14.76 21.70
N SER A 5 -65.15 13.51 21.33
CA SER A 5 -63.90 12.78 21.64
C SER A 5 -62.76 13.31 20.75
N ARG A 6 -61.72 13.87 21.37
CA ARG A 6 -60.50 14.33 20.68
C ARG A 6 -59.62 13.11 20.44
N CYS A 7 -59.42 12.81 19.17
CA CYS A 7 -58.44 11.79 18.73
C CYS A 7 -57.09 12.45 18.61
N THR A 8 -56.15 12.11 19.52
CA THR A 8 -54.76 12.57 19.50
C THR A 8 -53.95 11.62 18.62
N THR A 9 -53.55 12.06 17.46
CA THR A 9 -52.66 11.31 16.55
C THR A 9 -51.23 11.43 17.03
N ALA A 10 -50.68 10.36 17.57
CA ALA A 10 -49.25 10.29 17.91
C ALA A 10 -48.43 10.06 16.64
N VAL A 11 -47.62 11.04 16.25
CA VAL A 11 -46.64 10.91 15.16
C VAL A 11 -45.37 10.27 15.73
N CYS A 12 -45.14 9.01 15.40
CA CYS A 12 -43.86 8.32 15.67
C CYS A 12 -42.78 8.81 14.67
N LEU A 13 -41.88 9.64 15.13
CA LEU A 13 -40.68 9.98 14.36
C LEU A 13 -39.68 8.81 14.45
N LEU A 14 -39.61 8.03 13.38
CA LEU A 14 -38.54 7.03 13.20
C LEU A 14 -37.23 7.75 12.89
N ALA A 15 -36.33 7.79 13.88
CA ALA A 15 -34.95 8.26 13.68
C ALA A 15 -34.19 7.22 12.83
N VAL A 16 -33.98 7.51 11.56
CA VAL A 16 -33.08 6.73 10.69
C VAL A 16 -31.64 7.07 11.07
N SER A 17 -31.02 6.21 11.88
CA SER A 17 -29.60 6.28 12.17
C SER A 17 -28.83 5.94 10.90
N ALA A 18 -28.24 6.93 10.24
CA ALA A 18 -27.33 6.71 9.13
C ALA A 18 -26.07 6.00 9.64
N ILE A 19 -25.91 4.73 9.29
CA ILE A 19 -24.67 3.97 9.53
C ILE A 19 -23.61 4.60 8.63
N ARG A 20 -22.74 5.41 9.20
CA ARG A 20 -21.52 5.89 8.52
C ARG A 20 -20.56 4.73 8.40
N PRO A 21 -20.03 4.40 7.20
CA PRO A 21 -18.95 3.43 7.10
C PRO A 21 -17.77 3.93 7.95
N ALA A 22 -17.25 3.06 8.80
CA ALA A 22 -16.06 3.37 9.58
C ALA A 22 -14.92 3.65 8.59
N ALA A 23 -14.33 4.85 8.69
CA ALA A 23 -13.13 5.15 7.92
C ALA A 23 -12.07 4.09 8.28
N ALA A 24 -11.50 3.44 7.27
CA ALA A 24 -10.46 2.45 7.48
C ALA A 24 -9.31 3.10 8.26
N GLN A 25 -9.04 2.63 9.47
CA GLN A 25 -8.01 3.20 10.34
C GLN A 25 -6.64 2.87 9.76
N VAL A 26 -5.87 3.90 9.41
CA VAL A 26 -4.47 3.75 9.00
C VAL A 26 -3.68 3.23 10.20
N VAL A 27 -3.06 2.05 10.08
CA VAL A 27 -2.20 1.49 11.11
C VAL A 27 -0.97 2.38 11.29
N PRO A 28 -0.71 2.92 12.49
CA PRO A 28 0.45 3.80 12.70
C PRO A 28 1.76 3.00 12.65
N LEU A 29 2.83 3.64 12.17
CA LEU A 29 4.20 3.14 12.29
C LEU A 29 4.83 3.69 13.58
N LYS A 30 5.64 2.85 14.24
CA LYS A 30 6.49 3.30 15.34
C LYS A 30 7.56 4.26 14.80
N PRO A 31 7.84 5.39 15.47
CA PRO A 31 8.94 6.27 15.07
C PRO A 31 10.29 5.59 15.31
N VAL A 32 11.32 6.02 14.58
CA VAL A 32 12.69 5.48 14.73
C VAL A 32 13.19 5.53 16.18
N SER A 33 12.82 6.58 16.92
CA SER A 33 13.18 6.74 18.35
C SER A 33 12.67 5.61 19.25
N ALA A 34 11.60 4.92 18.88
CA ALA A 34 11.07 3.79 19.64
C ALA A 34 12.03 2.58 19.69
N PHE A 35 13.04 2.57 18.81
CA PHE A 35 14.04 1.49 18.73
C PHE A 35 15.38 1.85 19.39
N SER A 36 15.52 3.06 19.92
CA SER A 36 16.77 3.53 20.53
C SER A 36 17.18 2.77 21.80
N THR A 37 16.21 2.16 22.48
CA THR A 37 16.44 1.35 23.69
C THR A 37 17.01 -0.05 23.40
N ILE A 38 17.01 -0.49 22.15
CA ILE A 38 17.60 -1.77 21.74
C ILE A 38 19.09 -1.53 21.61
N SER A 39 19.88 -2.00 22.58
CA SER A 39 21.33 -1.76 22.64
C SER A 39 22.10 -2.55 21.59
N ASP A 40 21.67 -3.78 21.31
CA ASP A 40 22.29 -4.60 20.25
C ASP A 40 21.93 -4.03 18.88
N GLU A 41 22.95 -3.63 18.11
CA GLU A 41 22.76 -2.96 16.81
C GLU A 41 22.16 -3.89 15.77
N HIS A 42 22.50 -5.18 15.78
CA HIS A 42 21.92 -6.17 14.89
C HIS A 42 20.41 -6.32 15.16
N ALA A 43 20.04 -6.54 16.41
CA ALA A 43 18.64 -6.66 16.81
C ALA A 43 17.85 -5.38 16.51
N ARG A 44 18.44 -4.20 16.73
CA ARG A 44 17.83 -2.91 16.39
C ARG A 44 17.59 -2.78 14.89
N SER A 45 18.57 -3.14 14.06
CA SER A 45 18.44 -3.13 12.61
C SER A 45 17.30 -4.03 12.15
N VAL A 46 17.26 -5.27 12.65
CA VAL A 46 16.15 -6.21 12.33
C VAL A 46 14.81 -5.64 12.77
N ALA A 47 14.70 -5.06 13.95
CA ALA A 47 13.46 -4.49 14.47
C ALA A 47 12.97 -3.32 13.62
N LEU A 48 13.86 -2.47 13.11
CA LEU A 48 13.56 -1.37 12.19
C LEU A 48 13.01 -1.90 10.86
N PHE A 49 13.62 -2.94 10.30
CA PHE A 49 13.12 -3.57 9.08
C PHE A 49 11.74 -4.22 9.28
N VAL A 50 11.53 -4.92 10.40
CA VAL A 50 10.23 -5.53 10.74
C VAL A 50 9.13 -4.47 10.87
N GLU A 51 9.44 -3.31 11.43
CA GLU A 51 8.47 -2.20 11.46
C GLU A 51 8.18 -1.65 10.07
N ALA A 52 9.20 -1.41 9.25
CA ALA A 52 9.06 -0.99 7.85
C ALA A 52 8.29 -2.02 7.01
N ALA A 53 8.41 -3.30 7.34
CA ALA A 53 7.73 -4.40 6.66
C ALA A 53 6.21 -4.34 6.77
N LYS A 54 5.62 -3.61 7.71
CA LYS A 54 4.18 -3.34 7.74
C LYS A 54 3.71 -2.61 6.48
N VAL A 55 4.53 -1.71 5.95
CA VAL A 55 4.28 -1.04 4.66
C VAL A 55 4.49 -2.02 3.51
N ILE A 56 5.61 -2.73 3.50
CA ILE A 56 5.97 -3.70 2.45
C ILE A 56 4.89 -4.77 2.30
N ALA A 57 4.34 -5.27 3.42
CA ALA A 57 3.28 -6.27 3.44
C ALA A 57 1.88 -5.71 3.16
N SER A 58 1.73 -4.39 3.02
CA SER A 58 0.43 -3.79 2.70
C SER A 58 -0.01 -4.13 1.26
N PRO A 59 -1.32 -4.19 0.99
CA PRO A 59 -1.82 -4.40 -0.36
C PRO A 59 -1.29 -3.36 -1.37
N ARG A 60 -0.96 -2.15 -0.90
CA ARG A 60 -0.44 -1.07 -1.76
C ARG A 60 0.91 -1.42 -2.38
N CYS A 61 1.77 -2.13 -1.65
CA CYS A 61 3.05 -2.62 -2.17
C CYS A 61 2.88 -3.97 -2.88
N MET A 62 2.15 -4.91 -2.26
CA MET A 62 2.00 -6.26 -2.77
C MET A 62 1.32 -6.34 -4.14
N ASN A 63 0.37 -5.43 -4.45
CA ASN A 63 -0.28 -5.37 -5.76
C ASN A 63 0.69 -5.10 -6.91
N CYS A 64 1.75 -4.31 -6.66
CA CYS A 64 2.78 -3.98 -7.64
C CYS A 64 3.98 -4.95 -7.61
N HIS A 65 4.09 -5.79 -6.58
CA HIS A 65 5.13 -6.81 -6.40
C HIS A 65 4.55 -8.24 -6.46
N PRO A 66 3.77 -8.61 -7.50
CA PRO A 66 3.11 -9.90 -7.57
C PRO A 66 4.12 -11.05 -7.71
N SER A 67 3.71 -12.25 -7.30
CA SER A 67 4.50 -13.49 -7.49
C SER A 67 4.64 -13.90 -8.96
N THR A 68 3.73 -13.42 -9.78
CA THR A 68 3.71 -13.63 -11.24
C THR A 68 3.95 -12.30 -11.95
N ARG A 69 3.89 -12.28 -13.28
CA ARG A 69 3.90 -11.03 -14.05
C ARG A 69 2.51 -10.37 -14.18
N GLN A 70 1.55 -10.87 -13.44
CA GLN A 70 0.17 -10.42 -13.41
C GLN A 70 -0.05 -9.54 -12.18
N PRO A 71 -0.38 -8.26 -12.31
CA PRO A 71 -0.69 -7.42 -11.15
C PRO A 71 -1.91 -7.97 -10.40
N THR A 72 -1.97 -7.69 -9.11
CA THR A 72 -3.18 -7.83 -8.32
C THR A 72 -3.78 -6.45 -8.02
N GLN A 73 -5.00 -6.42 -7.53
CA GLN A 73 -5.70 -5.18 -7.15
C GLN A 73 -6.53 -5.36 -5.89
N GLY A 74 -7.07 -4.28 -5.38
CA GLY A 74 -7.89 -4.29 -4.16
C GLY A 74 -7.07 -4.43 -2.87
N ASP A 75 -7.78 -4.51 -1.76
CA ASP A 75 -7.18 -4.73 -0.44
C ASP A 75 -7.01 -6.22 -0.14
N ASP A 76 -7.67 -7.06 -0.89
CA ASP A 76 -7.67 -8.52 -0.84
C ASP A 76 -6.71 -9.18 -1.84
N LEU A 77 -5.96 -8.38 -2.62
CA LEU A 77 -4.97 -8.84 -3.60
C LEU A 77 -5.57 -9.77 -4.69
N HIS A 78 -6.83 -9.57 -5.09
CA HIS A 78 -7.41 -10.35 -6.18
C HIS A 78 -6.75 -10.01 -7.53
N ALA A 79 -6.91 -10.89 -8.52
CA ALA A 79 -6.35 -10.70 -9.84
C ALA A 79 -6.86 -9.40 -10.48
N HIS A 80 -5.98 -8.68 -11.18
CA HIS A 80 -6.32 -7.43 -11.85
C HIS A 80 -7.40 -7.65 -12.92
N VAL A 81 -8.44 -6.82 -12.92
CA VAL A 81 -9.52 -6.83 -13.92
C VAL A 81 -9.49 -5.49 -14.66
N PRO A 82 -9.37 -5.52 -16.01
CA PRO A 82 -9.16 -6.69 -16.88
C PRO A 82 -7.83 -7.41 -16.60
N VAL A 83 -7.69 -8.65 -17.06
CA VAL A 83 -6.43 -9.40 -16.91
C VAL A 83 -5.30 -8.66 -17.62
N MET A 84 -4.24 -8.34 -16.88
CA MET A 84 -3.09 -7.57 -17.35
C MET A 84 -1.78 -8.31 -17.05
N TYR A 85 -0.74 -8.01 -17.83
CA TYR A 85 0.60 -8.54 -17.64
C TYR A 85 1.62 -7.41 -17.67
N GLY A 86 2.73 -7.56 -16.93
CA GLY A 86 3.77 -6.54 -16.83
C GLY A 86 4.46 -6.18 -18.14
N GLY A 87 4.52 -7.12 -19.08
CA GLY A 87 5.20 -6.90 -20.36
C GLY A 87 6.73 -6.76 -20.22
N PRO A 88 7.43 -6.40 -21.29
CA PRO A 88 8.91 -6.34 -21.31
C PRO A 88 9.51 -5.30 -20.38
N HIS A 89 8.80 -4.20 -20.11
CA HIS A 89 9.29 -3.05 -19.35
C HIS A 89 8.43 -2.77 -18.10
N ASP A 90 7.73 -3.78 -17.60
CA ASP A 90 6.85 -3.65 -16.43
C ASP A 90 5.69 -2.65 -16.60
N ARG A 91 5.41 -2.20 -17.82
CA ARG A 91 4.44 -1.14 -18.15
C ARG A 91 3.20 -1.64 -18.90
N GLY A 92 2.92 -2.94 -18.87
CA GLY A 92 1.80 -3.57 -19.57
C GLY A 92 2.23 -4.31 -20.85
N ALA A 93 1.28 -4.99 -21.46
CA ALA A 93 1.50 -5.75 -22.69
C ALA A 93 1.69 -4.82 -23.91
N PRO A 94 2.39 -5.28 -24.96
CA PRO A 94 2.39 -4.59 -26.24
C PRO A 94 0.94 -4.37 -26.73
N GLY A 95 0.62 -3.13 -27.11
CA GLY A 95 -0.74 -2.75 -27.54
C GLY A 95 -1.74 -2.44 -26.41
N LEU A 96 -1.42 -2.78 -25.16
CA LEU A 96 -2.23 -2.41 -24.00
C LEU A 96 -1.34 -2.03 -22.81
N PRO A 97 -0.69 -0.86 -22.85
CA PRO A 97 0.14 -0.39 -21.74
C PRO A 97 -0.74 -0.03 -20.52
N CYS A 98 -0.16 -0.11 -19.32
CA CYS A 98 -0.83 0.30 -18.08
C CYS A 98 -1.43 1.72 -18.16
N ALA A 99 -0.73 2.64 -18.82
CA ALA A 99 -1.15 4.01 -19.00
C ALA A 99 -2.42 4.18 -19.87
N SER A 100 -2.91 3.12 -20.54
CA SER A 100 -4.20 3.17 -21.24
C SER A 100 -5.38 3.41 -20.28
N CYS A 101 -5.25 2.95 -19.04
CA CYS A 101 -6.27 3.10 -17.99
C CYS A 101 -5.77 3.95 -16.82
N HIS A 102 -4.47 3.83 -16.48
CA HIS A 102 -3.87 4.53 -15.34
C HIS A 102 -3.29 5.88 -15.80
N GLY A 103 -4.09 6.95 -15.68
CA GLY A 103 -3.66 8.31 -16.00
C GLY A 103 -2.65 8.89 -15.00
N ALA A 104 -2.40 10.19 -15.09
CA ALA A 104 -1.43 10.87 -14.20
C ALA A 104 -1.92 10.97 -12.74
N THR A 105 -3.22 10.92 -12.50
CA THR A 105 -3.87 11.03 -11.19
C THR A 105 -4.97 10.00 -11.03
N ASN A 106 -5.37 9.71 -9.77
CA ASN A 106 -6.53 8.89 -9.50
C ASN A 106 -7.79 9.49 -10.13
N THR A 107 -8.60 8.64 -10.76
CA THR A 107 -9.85 9.06 -11.42
C THR A 107 -11.02 8.31 -10.79
N LEU A 108 -12.03 9.05 -10.32
CA LEU A 108 -13.28 8.46 -9.83
C LEU A 108 -14.01 7.76 -10.97
N THR A 109 -14.68 6.66 -10.67
CA THR A 109 -15.52 5.94 -11.61
C THR A 109 -16.98 5.96 -11.16
N LEU A 110 -17.88 5.82 -12.12
CA LEU A 110 -19.30 5.63 -11.84
C LEU A 110 -19.67 4.14 -11.74
N ALA A 111 -18.69 3.23 -11.89
CA ALA A 111 -18.91 1.80 -11.77
C ALA A 111 -19.08 1.39 -10.30
N SER A 112 -20.06 0.55 -10.02
CA SER A 112 -20.36 0.10 -8.64
C SER A 112 -19.29 -0.82 -8.04
N SER A 113 -18.47 -1.49 -8.89
CA SER A 113 -17.46 -2.47 -8.45
C SER A 113 -16.10 -1.87 -8.11
N ILE A 114 -15.79 -0.67 -8.62
CA ILE A 114 -14.53 0.05 -8.33
C ILE A 114 -14.85 1.53 -8.11
N ALA A 115 -14.44 2.08 -6.99
CA ALA A 115 -14.69 3.49 -6.67
C ALA A 115 -13.79 4.44 -7.47
N SER A 116 -12.56 4.02 -7.77
CA SER A 116 -11.61 4.81 -8.56
C SER A 116 -10.61 3.94 -9.31
N VAL A 117 -10.08 4.45 -10.43
CA VAL A 117 -8.90 3.91 -11.11
C VAL A 117 -7.68 4.64 -10.56
N PRO A 118 -6.66 3.91 -10.05
CA PRO A 118 -5.43 4.53 -9.57
C PRO A 118 -4.66 5.19 -10.72
N GLY A 119 -3.97 6.28 -10.42
CA GLY A 119 -3.21 7.02 -11.41
C GLY A 119 -1.88 7.55 -10.87
N ASN A 120 -0.86 7.46 -11.71
CA ASN A 120 0.44 8.06 -11.57
C ASN A 120 1.13 8.01 -12.95
N SER A 121 1.80 9.07 -13.37
CA SER A 121 2.47 9.14 -14.67
C SER A 121 3.56 8.07 -14.88
N GLN A 122 4.04 7.45 -13.79
CA GLN A 122 5.04 6.38 -13.81
C GLN A 122 4.43 4.99 -13.54
N TRP A 123 3.12 4.81 -13.70
CA TRP A 123 2.42 3.57 -13.35
C TRP A 123 3.04 2.34 -14.03
N ARG A 124 3.48 1.39 -13.23
CA ARG A 124 4.15 0.15 -13.67
C ARG A 124 4.25 -0.85 -12.53
N LEU A 125 4.57 -2.10 -12.85
CA LEU A 125 4.97 -3.10 -11.88
C LEU A 125 6.42 -2.89 -11.42
N ALA A 126 6.75 -3.49 -10.30
CA ALA A 126 8.13 -3.72 -9.91
C ALA A 126 8.80 -4.73 -10.86
N PRO A 127 10.15 -4.76 -10.95
CA PRO A 127 10.87 -5.78 -11.69
C PRO A 127 10.46 -7.19 -11.23
N ALA A 128 10.39 -8.15 -12.14
CA ALA A 128 10.03 -9.54 -11.83
C ALA A 128 10.89 -10.16 -10.71
N SER A 129 12.16 -9.76 -10.63
CA SER A 129 13.09 -10.16 -9.57
C SER A 129 12.72 -9.64 -8.19
N MET A 130 11.83 -8.65 -8.10
CA MET A 130 11.31 -8.04 -6.87
C MET A 130 9.86 -8.50 -6.58
N ALA A 131 9.51 -9.72 -6.93
CA ALA A 131 8.26 -10.35 -6.52
C ALA A 131 8.25 -10.62 -5.02
N TRP A 132 7.23 -10.12 -4.29
CA TRP A 132 7.14 -10.20 -2.83
C TRP A 132 6.00 -11.08 -2.34
N GLN A 133 4.91 -11.22 -3.10
CA GLN A 133 3.80 -12.08 -2.73
C GLN A 133 4.28 -13.53 -2.48
N GLY A 134 3.91 -14.08 -1.34
CA GLY A 134 4.32 -15.43 -0.91
C GLY A 134 5.75 -15.53 -0.39
N ARG A 135 6.48 -14.41 -0.25
CA ARG A 135 7.84 -14.39 0.31
C ARG A 135 7.83 -14.06 1.79
N SER A 136 8.75 -14.68 2.52
CA SER A 136 9.04 -14.31 3.90
C SER A 136 9.69 -12.92 3.96
N LEU A 137 9.61 -12.25 5.12
CA LEU A 137 10.28 -10.96 5.33
C LEU A 137 11.79 -11.05 5.14
N ARG A 138 12.41 -12.19 5.48
CA ARG A 138 13.81 -12.45 5.20
C ARG A 138 14.11 -12.42 3.71
N GLU A 139 13.33 -13.14 2.91
CA GLU A 139 13.53 -13.18 1.46
C GLU A 139 13.37 -11.80 0.83
N ILE A 140 12.36 -11.05 1.25
CA ILE A 140 12.13 -9.67 0.77
C ILE A 140 13.30 -8.77 1.16
N CYS A 141 13.78 -8.84 2.41
CA CYS A 141 14.93 -8.09 2.87
C CYS A 141 16.19 -8.38 2.03
N LEU A 142 16.46 -9.65 1.75
CA LEU A 142 17.58 -10.06 0.92
C LEU A 142 17.42 -9.56 -0.53
N GLN A 143 16.20 -9.59 -1.09
CA GLN A 143 15.94 -9.02 -2.42
C GLN A 143 16.19 -7.52 -2.46
N VAL A 144 15.75 -6.78 -1.45
CA VAL A 144 15.97 -5.33 -1.36
C VAL A 144 17.46 -4.98 -1.35
N LYS A 145 18.29 -5.79 -0.72
CA LYS A 145 19.74 -5.61 -0.64
C LYS A 145 20.50 -6.06 -1.90
N ASP A 146 19.91 -6.93 -2.69
CA ASP A 146 20.57 -7.53 -3.86
C ASP A 146 20.46 -6.59 -5.07
N VAL A 147 21.55 -5.94 -5.43
CA VAL A 147 21.65 -5.01 -6.57
C VAL A 147 21.25 -5.68 -7.90
N ALA A 148 21.55 -6.97 -8.06
CA ALA A 148 21.19 -7.71 -9.27
C ALA A 148 19.66 -7.92 -9.40
N ARG A 149 18.93 -7.88 -8.27
CA ARG A 149 17.48 -8.14 -8.22
C ARG A 149 16.65 -6.88 -8.08
N ASN A 150 17.15 -5.87 -7.33
CA ASN A 150 16.38 -4.67 -6.96
C ASN A 150 16.34 -3.58 -8.06
N GLY A 151 16.72 -3.91 -9.28
CA GLY A 151 16.76 -2.96 -10.40
C GLY A 151 18.03 -2.09 -10.40
N GLY A 152 19.15 -2.61 -9.90
CA GLY A 152 20.46 -1.95 -9.93
C GLY A 152 20.65 -0.89 -8.85
N ARG A 153 19.85 -0.88 -7.78
CA ARG A 153 19.87 0.18 -6.76
C ARG A 153 20.81 -0.15 -5.62
N SER A 154 21.70 0.80 -5.26
CA SER A 154 22.37 0.79 -3.95
C SER A 154 21.36 1.00 -2.82
N LEU A 155 21.73 0.70 -1.57
CA LEU A 155 20.84 0.96 -0.42
C LEU A 155 20.45 2.44 -0.30
N SER A 156 21.34 3.38 -0.62
CA SER A 156 21.00 4.80 -0.68
C SER A 156 19.93 5.09 -1.73
N LYS A 157 20.00 4.45 -2.90
CA LYS A 157 18.97 4.60 -3.95
C LYS A 157 17.68 3.88 -3.60
N ILE A 158 17.71 2.81 -2.79
CA ILE A 158 16.51 2.21 -2.20
C ILE A 158 15.85 3.19 -1.24
N HIS A 159 16.63 3.82 -0.34
CA HIS A 159 16.09 4.85 0.55
C HIS A 159 15.44 6.00 -0.24
N GLU A 160 16.14 6.57 -1.22
CA GLU A 160 15.61 7.63 -2.07
C GLU A 160 14.29 7.20 -2.74
N HIS A 161 14.27 6.00 -3.33
CA HIS A 161 13.08 5.43 -3.96
C HIS A 161 11.89 5.33 -3.01
N VAL A 162 12.08 4.79 -1.82
CA VAL A 162 10.95 4.63 -0.89
C VAL A 162 10.53 5.93 -0.21
N ALA A 163 11.46 6.87 -0.02
CA ALA A 163 11.21 8.12 0.70
C ALA A 163 10.59 9.22 -0.19
N THR A 164 10.91 9.23 -1.50
CA THR A 164 10.61 10.39 -2.35
C THR A 164 9.95 10.06 -3.70
N ASP A 165 9.99 8.81 -4.16
CA ASP A 165 9.41 8.44 -5.45
C ASP A 165 7.88 8.64 -5.43
N PRO A 166 7.30 9.41 -6.37
CA PRO A 166 5.87 9.67 -6.42
C PRO A 166 5.02 8.41 -6.66
N LEU A 167 5.55 7.40 -7.36
CA LEU A 167 4.83 6.13 -7.57
C LEU A 167 4.72 5.35 -6.26
N VAL A 168 5.78 5.34 -5.44
CA VAL A 168 5.72 4.78 -4.07
C VAL A 168 4.80 5.62 -3.20
N GLY A 169 4.87 6.96 -3.31
CA GLY A 169 4.01 7.89 -2.57
C GLY A 169 2.52 7.71 -2.82
N TRP A 170 2.15 7.19 -3.98
CA TRP A 170 0.76 6.83 -4.27
C TRP A 170 0.18 5.86 -3.22
N ALA A 171 0.99 5.01 -2.61
CA ALA A 171 0.54 4.04 -1.60
C ALA A 171 -0.18 4.69 -0.41
N TRP A 172 0.10 5.94 -0.09
CA TRP A 172 -0.58 6.71 0.98
C TRP A 172 -1.73 7.57 0.46
N HIS A 173 -1.91 7.67 -0.86
CA HIS A 173 -2.99 8.41 -1.53
C HIS A 173 -3.65 7.54 -2.61
N PRO A 174 -4.14 6.32 -2.26
CA PRO A 174 -4.51 5.31 -3.26
C PRO A 174 -5.86 5.59 -3.95
N GLY A 175 -6.54 6.68 -3.59
CA GLY A 175 -7.89 7.00 -4.07
C GLY A 175 -8.98 6.25 -3.31
N GLU A 176 -10.22 6.58 -3.62
CA GLU A 176 -11.38 5.99 -2.96
C GLU A 176 -11.47 4.46 -3.16
N GLY A 177 -12.00 3.78 -2.15
CA GLY A 177 -12.20 2.34 -2.14
C GLY A 177 -10.95 1.54 -1.78
N ARG A 178 -9.85 2.19 -1.32
CA ARG A 178 -8.60 1.52 -0.95
C ARG A 178 -8.07 2.02 0.38
N VAL A 179 -7.62 1.09 1.23
CA VAL A 179 -6.94 1.42 2.48
C VAL A 179 -5.53 1.93 2.15
N PRO A 180 -5.11 3.10 2.64
CA PRO A 180 -3.73 3.58 2.50
C PRO A 180 -2.72 2.64 3.17
N ALA A 181 -1.47 2.70 2.73
CA ALA A 181 -0.37 2.03 3.42
C ALA A 181 -0.20 2.57 4.86
N PRO A 182 0.35 1.78 5.79
CA PRO A 182 0.59 2.22 7.18
C PRO A 182 1.46 3.46 7.28
N GLY A 183 1.15 4.35 8.22
CA GLY A 183 1.91 5.57 8.50
C GLY A 183 1.93 6.56 7.34
N THR A 184 3.12 7.10 7.04
CA THR A 184 3.37 8.02 5.94
C THR A 184 4.61 7.61 5.15
N GLN A 185 4.76 8.10 3.90
CA GLN A 185 5.96 7.86 3.10
C GLN A 185 7.23 8.33 3.83
N ALA A 186 7.18 9.49 4.48
CA ALA A 186 8.31 10.02 5.25
C ALA A 186 8.70 9.11 6.43
N GLN A 187 7.71 8.56 7.15
CA GLN A 187 7.99 7.61 8.24
C GLN A 187 8.59 6.30 7.71
N PHE A 188 8.08 5.79 6.62
CA PHE A 188 8.64 4.61 5.97
C PHE A 188 10.08 4.86 5.50
N GLY A 189 10.34 5.98 4.83
CA GLY A 189 11.69 6.39 4.45
C GLY A 189 12.65 6.50 5.65
N ALA A 190 12.20 7.11 6.77
CA ALA A 190 13.00 7.23 7.98
C ALA A 190 13.35 5.86 8.60
N LEU A 191 12.41 4.90 8.61
CA LEU A 191 12.67 3.54 9.08
C LEU A 191 13.70 2.82 8.19
N ILE A 192 13.57 2.93 6.87
CA ILE A 192 14.54 2.35 5.91
C ILE A 192 15.92 2.99 6.05
N GLN A 193 15.98 4.33 6.22
CA GLN A 193 17.26 5.01 6.47
C GLN A 193 17.91 4.53 7.76
N ALA A 194 17.15 4.41 8.84
CA ALA A 194 17.67 3.92 10.12
C ALA A 194 18.13 2.45 10.04
N TRP A 195 17.37 1.61 9.34
CA TRP A 195 17.75 0.22 9.04
C TRP A 195 19.09 0.15 8.29
N ILE A 196 19.26 0.97 7.26
CA ILE A 196 20.53 1.05 6.50
C ILE A 196 21.67 1.48 7.42
N SER A 197 21.47 2.53 8.22
CA SER A 197 22.48 3.09 9.12
C SER A 197 22.92 2.13 10.25
N THR A 198 22.08 1.13 10.56
CA THR A 198 22.35 0.07 11.55
C THR A 198 22.81 -1.26 10.90
N GLY A 199 23.33 -1.20 9.67
CA GLY A 199 23.96 -2.34 9.00
C GLY A 199 23.01 -3.18 8.14
N ALA A 200 21.77 -2.72 7.88
CA ALA A 200 20.80 -3.36 6.99
C ALA A 200 20.62 -4.87 7.25
N GLN A 201 20.43 -5.25 8.52
CA GLN A 201 20.29 -6.64 8.92
C GLN A 201 18.90 -7.19 8.58
N CYS A 202 18.85 -8.45 8.14
CA CYS A 202 17.60 -9.12 7.79
C CYS A 202 17.11 -10.04 8.91
N PRO A 203 15.77 -10.21 9.05
CA PRO A 203 15.22 -11.19 9.99
C PRO A 203 15.77 -12.60 9.75
N GLN A 204 15.82 -13.41 10.79
CA GLN A 204 16.09 -14.85 10.66
C GLN A 204 14.90 -15.56 9.99
N PRO A 205 15.09 -16.76 9.43
CA PRO A 205 14.03 -17.58 8.86
C PRO A 205 12.88 -17.82 9.84
#